data_b63a14bc98f88332a195acc02bae4212
#
_entry.id   b63a14bc98f88332a195acc02bae4212
#
_cell.length_a   1.000
_cell.length_b   1.000
_cell.length_c   1.000
_cell.angle_alpha   90.00
_cell.angle_beta   90.00
_cell.angle_gamma   90.00
#
_symmetry.space_group_name_H-M   'P 1'
#
loop_
_entity.id
_entity.type
_entity.pdbx_description
1 polymer ?
#
loop_
_entity_poly.entity_id
_entity_poly.type
_entity_poly.pdbx_seq_one_letter_code
_entity_poly.pdbx_strand_id
1 'polypeptide(L)'
;TVAVEGFTAEEVMAIQLVDCARRFLGVQLPHIRAAAAQKINVEWLNRVLENSSVLADSPKETEMRLLVTALAARYGCTVQEQVPFIVDGVIVTVFDLAIPELKIAIMYDGVHHGDRKQRNKDSSINLKMIRGGWTPARCASDTMFECLGLVEDLLREMNSLHTPGRVNKSG
;
A
#
# COMPACT_ATOMS: atom_id res chain seq x y z
N THR A 1 -3.49 -14.60 7.70
CA THR A 1 -3.54 -13.81 6.44
C THR A 1 -4.91 -13.20 6.33
N VAL A 2 -4.98 -11.90 6.15
CA VAL A 2 -6.24 -11.18 5.93
C VAL A 2 -6.77 -11.54 4.54
N ALA A 3 -8.11 -11.65 4.40
CA ALA A 3 -8.71 -11.84 3.10
C ALA A 3 -8.52 -10.56 2.26
N VAL A 4 -7.83 -10.70 1.13
CA VAL A 4 -7.64 -9.62 0.15
C VAL A 4 -8.66 -9.82 -0.96
N GLU A 5 -9.45 -8.80 -1.26
CA GLU A 5 -10.46 -8.88 -2.32
C GLU A 5 -9.80 -9.23 -3.66
N GLY A 6 -10.39 -10.21 -4.32
CA GLY A 6 -9.88 -10.68 -5.60
C GLY A 6 -8.73 -11.71 -5.52
N PHE A 7 -8.22 -12.07 -4.35
CA PHE A 7 -7.15 -13.04 -4.17
C PHE A 7 -7.53 -14.16 -3.21
N THR A 8 -7.06 -15.37 -3.48
CA THR A 8 -7.09 -16.46 -2.51
C THR A 8 -5.98 -16.27 -1.48
N ALA A 9 -6.11 -16.90 -0.31
CA ALA A 9 -5.06 -16.89 0.71
C ALA A 9 -3.72 -17.46 0.20
N GLU A 10 -3.79 -18.45 -0.69
CA GLU A 10 -2.62 -19.07 -1.33
C GLU A 10 -1.94 -18.10 -2.30
N GLU A 11 -2.70 -17.33 -3.07
CA GLU A 11 -2.16 -16.28 -3.96
C GLU A 11 -1.46 -15.19 -3.14
N VAL A 12 -2.09 -14.70 -2.07
CA VAL A 12 -1.46 -13.69 -1.19
C VAL A 12 -0.15 -14.20 -0.62
N MET A 13 -0.13 -15.44 -0.11
CA MET A 13 1.10 -16.05 0.41
C MET A 13 2.17 -16.20 -0.67
N ALA A 14 1.79 -16.63 -1.87
CA ALA A 14 2.72 -16.75 -2.99
C ALA A 14 3.29 -15.40 -3.41
N ILE A 15 2.48 -14.34 -3.45
CA ILE A 15 2.93 -12.98 -3.74
C ILE A 15 3.93 -12.52 -2.67
N GLN A 16 3.64 -12.73 -1.38
CA GLN A 16 4.55 -12.42 -0.28
C GLN A 16 5.91 -13.12 -0.43
N LEU A 17 5.91 -14.41 -0.77
CA LEU A 17 7.14 -15.17 -1.01
C LEU A 17 7.92 -14.66 -2.21
N VAL A 18 7.23 -14.35 -3.31
CA VAL A 18 7.85 -13.78 -4.51
C VAL A 18 8.44 -12.42 -4.22
N ASP A 19 7.72 -11.53 -3.53
CA ASP A 19 8.22 -10.21 -3.13
C ASP A 19 9.49 -10.34 -2.29
N CYS A 20 9.49 -11.20 -1.26
CA CYS A 20 10.67 -11.46 -0.44
C CYS A 20 11.84 -12.01 -1.27
N ALA A 21 11.60 -12.98 -2.16
CA ALA A 21 12.65 -13.55 -3.00
C ALA A 21 13.24 -12.50 -3.97
N ARG A 22 12.41 -11.65 -4.53
CA ARG A 22 12.84 -10.57 -5.42
C ARG A 22 13.61 -9.48 -4.66
N ARG A 23 13.07 -9.07 -3.50
CA ARG A 23 13.64 -7.99 -2.68
C ARG A 23 14.98 -8.37 -2.06
N PHE A 24 15.05 -9.51 -1.39
CA PHE A 24 16.21 -9.89 -0.57
C PHE A 24 17.21 -10.81 -1.25
N LEU A 25 16.77 -11.60 -2.25
CA LEU A 25 17.61 -12.54 -2.97
C LEU A 25 17.90 -12.11 -4.42
N GLY A 26 17.32 -11.00 -4.89
CA GLY A 26 17.52 -10.48 -6.25
C GLY A 26 16.94 -11.37 -7.35
N VAL A 27 16.02 -12.27 -7.01
CA VAL A 27 15.43 -13.20 -7.98
C VAL A 27 14.59 -12.43 -9.01
N GLN A 28 14.85 -12.70 -10.30
CA GLN A 28 14.16 -12.05 -11.39
C GLN A 28 12.96 -12.88 -11.86
N LEU A 29 11.90 -12.23 -12.34
CA LEU A 29 10.68 -12.89 -12.83
C LEU A 29 10.94 -13.99 -13.88
N PRO A 30 11.86 -13.81 -14.86
CA PRO A 30 12.17 -14.90 -15.80
C PRO A 30 12.69 -16.18 -15.14
N HIS A 31 13.47 -16.06 -14.07
CA HIS A 31 13.99 -17.22 -13.33
C HIS A 31 12.86 -17.97 -12.63
N ILE A 32 11.91 -17.23 -12.03
CA ILE A 32 10.73 -17.82 -11.39
C ILE A 32 9.87 -18.54 -12.43
N ARG A 33 9.61 -17.93 -13.59
CA ARG A 33 8.86 -18.52 -14.70
C ARG A 33 9.52 -19.82 -15.19
N ALA A 34 10.83 -19.80 -15.39
CA ALA A 34 11.59 -20.97 -15.83
C ALA A 34 11.53 -22.13 -14.81
N ALA A 35 11.69 -21.82 -13.51
CA ALA A 35 11.64 -22.81 -12.45
C ALA A 35 10.23 -23.43 -12.27
N ALA A 36 9.18 -22.66 -12.52
CA ALA A 36 7.79 -23.07 -12.41
C ALA A 36 7.24 -23.76 -13.67
N ALA A 37 7.97 -23.72 -14.78
CA ALA A 37 7.52 -24.27 -16.06
C ALA A 37 7.11 -25.74 -15.92
N GLN A 38 5.91 -26.08 -16.42
CA GLN A 38 5.29 -27.42 -16.37
C GLN A 38 5.01 -27.97 -14.95
N LYS A 39 5.20 -27.16 -13.90
CA LYS A 39 4.99 -27.59 -12.50
C LYS A 39 3.80 -26.88 -11.86
N ILE A 40 3.45 -25.69 -12.34
CA ILE A 40 2.44 -24.82 -11.77
C ILE A 40 1.51 -24.35 -12.89
N ASN A 41 0.23 -24.15 -12.57
CA ASN A 41 -0.73 -23.56 -13.51
C ASN A 41 -0.23 -22.17 -13.96
N VAL A 42 -0.15 -21.96 -15.27
CA VAL A 42 0.43 -20.76 -15.88
C VAL A 42 -0.38 -19.50 -15.57
N GLU A 43 -1.72 -19.61 -15.58
CA GLU A 43 -2.61 -18.48 -15.31
C GLU A 43 -2.47 -18.02 -13.84
N TRP A 44 -2.46 -18.98 -12.92
CA TRP A 44 -2.21 -18.71 -11.50
C TRP A 44 -0.83 -18.07 -11.27
N LEU A 45 0.22 -18.64 -11.89
CA LEU A 45 1.57 -18.08 -11.78
C LEU A 45 1.63 -16.64 -12.33
N ASN A 46 1.06 -16.39 -13.50
CA ASN A 46 1.04 -15.05 -14.09
C ASN A 46 0.37 -14.05 -13.14
N ARG A 47 -0.76 -14.40 -12.58
CA ARG A 47 -1.49 -13.59 -11.63
C ARG A 47 -0.67 -13.25 -10.38
N VAL A 48 0.06 -14.22 -9.83
CA VAL A 48 0.99 -14.00 -8.71
C VAL A 48 2.11 -13.05 -9.10
N LEU A 49 2.76 -13.28 -10.25
CA LEU A 49 3.90 -12.48 -10.69
C LEU A 49 3.53 -11.05 -11.08
N GLU A 50 2.38 -10.85 -11.71
CA GLU A 50 1.85 -9.52 -12.09
C GLU A 50 1.53 -8.66 -10.86
N ASN A 51 1.16 -9.29 -9.76
CA ASN A 51 0.86 -8.62 -8.51
C ASN A 51 2.04 -8.58 -7.52
N SER A 52 3.22 -9.04 -7.94
CA SER A 52 4.43 -8.99 -7.11
C SER A 52 5.21 -7.69 -7.28
N SER A 53 5.85 -7.24 -6.21
CA SER A 53 6.70 -6.04 -6.17
C SER A 53 8.11 -6.38 -5.66
N VAL A 54 9.08 -5.53 -5.95
CA VAL A 54 10.44 -5.57 -5.35
C VAL A 54 10.60 -4.55 -4.22
N LEU A 55 9.54 -3.83 -3.89
CA LEU A 55 9.61 -2.65 -3.02
C LEU A 55 9.14 -2.93 -1.60
N ALA A 56 8.40 -4.03 -1.37
CA ALA A 56 7.95 -4.41 -0.03
C ALA A 56 9.12 -4.96 0.80
N ASP A 57 9.31 -4.40 1.99
CA ASP A 57 10.37 -4.81 2.93
C ASP A 57 9.90 -5.91 3.89
N SER A 58 8.61 -6.25 3.87
CA SER A 58 8.05 -7.33 4.70
C SER A 58 6.80 -7.96 4.07
N PRO A 59 6.45 -9.21 4.48
CA PRO A 59 5.18 -9.83 4.07
C PRO A 59 3.94 -9.01 4.47
N LYS A 60 4.01 -8.24 5.57
CA LYS A 60 2.91 -7.39 6.01
C LYS A 60 2.74 -6.15 5.14
N GLU A 61 3.82 -5.61 4.62
CA GLU A 61 3.74 -4.53 3.62
C GLU A 61 3.16 -5.03 2.31
N THR A 62 3.51 -6.23 1.85
CA THR A 62 2.86 -6.88 0.71
C THR A 62 1.35 -7.01 0.94
N GLU A 63 0.92 -7.50 2.10
CA GLU A 63 -0.49 -7.65 2.45
C GLU A 63 -1.20 -6.28 2.45
N MET A 64 -0.63 -5.28 3.10
CA MET A 64 -1.13 -3.90 3.12
C MET A 64 -1.24 -3.33 1.71
N ARG A 65 -0.22 -3.52 0.87
CA ARG A 65 -0.21 -3.07 -0.52
C ARG A 65 -1.36 -3.64 -1.32
N LEU A 66 -1.59 -4.95 -1.24
CA LEU A 66 -2.68 -5.61 -1.95
C LEU A 66 -4.05 -5.10 -1.48
N LEU A 67 -4.24 -4.95 -0.17
CA LEU A 67 -5.48 -4.44 0.42
C LEU A 67 -5.76 -2.99 -0.01
N VAL A 68 -4.78 -2.12 0.10
CA VAL A 68 -4.90 -0.70 -0.27
C VAL A 68 -5.11 -0.54 -1.77
N THR A 69 -4.44 -1.34 -2.60
CA THR A 69 -4.60 -1.31 -4.06
C THR A 69 -6.02 -1.72 -4.46
N ALA A 70 -6.56 -2.81 -3.90
CA ALA A 70 -7.92 -3.25 -4.15
C ALA A 70 -8.93 -2.18 -3.70
N LEU A 71 -8.70 -1.56 -2.56
CA LEU A 71 -9.55 -0.50 -2.02
C LEU A 71 -9.53 0.74 -2.91
N ALA A 72 -8.35 1.26 -3.25
CA ALA A 72 -8.19 2.47 -4.08
C ALA A 72 -8.80 2.29 -5.48
N ALA A 73 -8.69 1.09 -6.06
CA ALA A 73 -9.24 0.78 -7.37
C ALA A 73 -10.78 0.96 -7.43
N ARG A 74 -11.50 0.69 -6.33
CA ARG A 74 -12.96 0.92 -6.26
C ARG A 74 -13.35 2.40 -6.44
N TYR A 75 -12.43 3.31 -6.14
CA TYR A 75 -12.61 4.76 -6.22
C TYR A 75 -11.87 5.36 -7.41
N GLY A 76 -11.29 4.54 -8.30
CA GLY A 76 -10.55 4.99 -9.46
C GLY A 76 -9.22 5.69 -9.14
N CYS A 77 -8.68 5.45 -7.94
CA CYS A 77 -7.40 5.98 -7.49
C CYS A 77 -6.26 4.99 -7.73
N THR A 78 -5.03 5.51 -7.86
CA THR A 78 -3.82 4.71 -8.02
C THR A 78 -3.00 4.67 -6.73
N VAL A 79 -2.30 3.56 -6.52
CA VAL A 79 -1.39 3.39 -5.39
C VAL A 79 0.04 3.39 -5.90
N GLN A 80 0.90 4.16 -5.25
CA GLN A 80 2.34 4.19 -5.50
C GLN A 80 3.09 3.64 -4.28
N GLU A 81 4.14 2.88 -4.55
CA GLU A 81 5.01 2.30 -3.51
C GLU A 81 6.26 3.14 -3.30
N GLN A 82 6.77 3.16 -2.08
CA GLN A 82 8.05 3.78 -1.71
C GLN A 82 8.19 5.23 -2.17
N VAL A 83 7.19 6.06 -1.84
CA VAL A 83 7.12 7.46 -2.28
C VAL A 83 7.92 8.37 -1.35
N PRO A 84 8.99 9.05 -1.83
CA PRO A 84 9.75 9.96 -0.99
C PRO A 84 8.97 11.24 -0.70
N PHE A 85 8.89 11.60 0.58
CA PHE A 85 8.36 12.88 1.02
C PHE A 85 9.51 13.87 1.20
N ILE A 86 9.52 14.89 0.34
CA ILE A 86 10.61 15.86 0.26
C ILE A 86 10.11 17.22 0.77
N VAL A 87 10.90 17.83 1.66
CA VAL A 87 10.69 19.21 2.15
C VAL A 87 12.01 19.97 1.98
N ASP A 88 11.95 21.11 1.33
CA ASP A 88 13.13 21.96 1.06
C ASP A 88 14.31 21.21 0.41
N GLY A 89 13.99 20.29 -0.51
CA GLY A 89 14.99 19.47 -1.22
C GLY A 89 15.59 18.32 -0.42
N VAL A 90 15.11 18.06 0.80
CA VAL A 90 15.58 16.98 1.66
C VAL A 90 14.50 15.92 1.82
N ILE A 91 14.86 14.64 1.66
CA ILE A 91 13.96 13.52 1.95
C ILE A 91 13.75 13.46 3.48
N VAL A 92 12.52 13.72 3.91
CA VAL A 92 12.12 13.67 5.32
C VAL A 92 11.76 12.24 5.75
N THR A 93 11.05 11.54 4.88
CA THR A 93 10.67 10.12 5.03
C THR A 93 10.31 9.54 3.66
N VAL A 94 10.13 8.22 3.61
CA VAL A 94 9.56 7.51 2.46
C VAL A 94 8.27 6.86 2.93
N PHE A 95 7.19 7.05 2.19
CA PHE A 95 5.93 6.38 2.45
C PHE A 95 5.97 4.97 1.86
N ASP A 96 5.56 3.97 2.61
CA ASP A 96 5.47 2.61 2.06
C ASP A 96 4.50 2.55 0.89
N LEU A 97 3.35 3.24 1.06
CA LEU A 97 2.36 3.44 0.01
C LEU A 97 1.85 4.90 0.03
N ALA A 98 1.44 5.38 -1.13
CA ALA A 98 0.73 6.65 -1.25
C ALA A 98 -0.42 6.54 -2.24
N ILE A 99 -1.46 7.35 -2.02
CA ILE A 99 -2.50 7.68 -3.00
C ILE A 99 -2.31 9.16 -3.34
N PRO A 100 -1.48 9.47 -4.35
CA PRO A 100 -1.02 10.84 -4.60
C PRO A 100 -2.14 11.81 -4.95
N GLU A 101 -3.15 11.34 -5.65
CA GLU A 101 -4.32 12.12 -6.08
C GLU A 101 -5.03 12.76 -4.88
N LEU A 102 -4.99 12.09 -3.74
CA LEU A 102 -5.65 12.49 -2.49
C LEU A 102 -4.67 12.91 -1.41
N LYS A 103 -3.36 12.84 -1.68
CA LYS A 103 -2.29 13.07 -0.71
C LYS A 103 -2.47 12.22 0.56
N ILE A 104 -2.84 10.97 0.42
CA ILE A 104 -2.87 10.00 1.51
C ILE A 104 -1.52 9.27 1.54
N ALA A 105 -0.86 9.30 2.69
CA ALA A 105 0.41 8.60 2.93
C ALA A 105 0.18 7.46 3.90
N ILE A 106 0.51 6.24 3.50
CA ILE A 106 0.28 5.04 4.29
C ILE A 106 1.63 4.44 4.65
N MET A 107 1.82 4.15 5.94
CA MET A 107 3.08 3.62 6.48
C MET A 107 2.78 2.44 7.39
N TYR A 108 3.55 1.37 7.25
CA TYR A 108 3.47 0.22 8.11
C TYR A 108 4.45 0.36 9.29
N ASP A 109 3.90 0.47 10.48
CA ASP A 109 4.70 0.49 11.70
C ASP A 109 4.89 -0.96 12.17
N GLY A 110 6.04 -1.54 11.87
CA GLY A 110 6.46 -2.83 12.41
C GLY A 110 6.57 -2.77 13.95
N VAL A 111 6.66 -3.94 14.60
CA VAL A 111 6.83 -4.03 16.05
C VAL A 111 8.22 -3.48 16.43
N HIS A 112 8.32 -2.18 16.60
CA HIS A 112 9.49 -1.56 17.18
C HIS A 112 9.17 -1.17 18.63
N HIS A 113 9.92 -1.70 19.57
CA HIS A 113 9.96 -1.23 20.95
C HIS A 113 10.51 0.20 20.94
N GLY A 114 9.60 1.18 20.81
CA GLY A 114 9.94 2.56 20.49
C GLY A 114 10.69 3.28 21.60
N ASP A 115 11.93 3.61 21.32
CA ASP A 115 12.70 4.60 22.08
C ASP A 115 12.01 5.97 21.99
N ARG A 116 12.11 6.77 23.05
CA ARG A 116 11.56 8.15 23.15
C ARG A 116 12.04 9.04 21.99
N LYS A 117 13.28 8.85 21.52
CA LYS A 117 13.84 9.60 20.39
C LYS A 117 13.12 9.28 19.09
N GLN A 118 12.78 8.02 18.86
CA GLN A 118 12.03 7.58 17.66
C GLN A 118 10.63 8.22 17.65
N ARG A 119 9.90 8.17 18.77
CA ARG A 119 8.56 8.80 18.89
C ARG A 119 8.57 10.30 18.61
N ASN A 120 9.59 11.03 19.08
CA ASN A 120 9.73 12.47 18.81
C ASN A 120 10.00 12.74 17.32
N LYS A 121 10.82 11.90 16.67
CA LYS A 121 11.09 11.98 15.24
C LYS A 121 9.82 11.73 14.42
N ASP A 122 9.07 10.69 14.75
CA ASP A 122 7.83 10.32 14.06
C ASP A 122 6.76 11.41 14.20
N SER A 123 6.64 12.02 15.38
CA SER A 123 5.76 13.17 15.61
C SER A 123 6.14 14.37 14.73
N SER A 124 7.45 14.68 14.63
CA SER A 124 7.95 15.77 13.78
C SER A 124 7.67 15.49 12.29
N ILE A 125 7.84 14.25 11.83
CA ILE A 125 7.54 13.83 10.47
C ILE A 125 6.03 14.02 10.19
N ASN A 126 5.16 13.54 11.07
CA ASN A 126 3.72 13.69 10.93
C ASN A 126 3.28 15.15 10.79
N LEU A 127 3.83 16.05 11.61
CA LEU A 127 3.55 17.49 11.51
C LEU A 127 3.98 18.08 10.17
N LYS A 128 5.13 17.66 9.63
CA LYS A 128 5.59 18.09 8.30
C LYS A 128 4.68 17.57 7.19
N MET A 129 4.22 16.32 7.29
CA MET A 129 3.28 15.72 6.33
C MET A 129 1.96 16.50 6.30
N ILE A 130 1.37 16.77 7.46
CA ILE A 130 0.12 17.54 7.58
C ILE A 130 0.30 18.95 7.00
N ARG A 131 1.42 19.63 7.28
CA ARG A 131 1.73 20.94 6.68
C ARG A 131 1.88 20.86 5.17
N GLY A 132 2.37 19.77 4.63
CA GLY A 132 2.45 19.49 3.19
C GLY A 132 1.11 19.10 2.55
N GLY A 133 0.04 19.06 3.35
CA GLY A 133 -1.31 18.67 2.93
C GLY A 133 -1.48 17.16 2.78
N TRP A 134 -0.58 16.36 3.34
CA TRP A 134 -0.68 14.91 3.36
C TRP A 134 -1.45 14.44 4.60
N THR A 135 -2.31 13.45 4.41
CA THR A 135 -2.98 12.74 5.51
C THR A 135 -2.20 11.46 5.81
N PRO A 136 -1.52 11.37 6.98
CA PRO A 136 -0.81 10.16 7.36
C PRO A 136 -1.77 9.10 7.88
N ALA A 137 -1.70 7.89 7.33
CA ALA A 137 -2.34 6.68 7.82
C ALA A 137 -1.25 5.69 8.26
N ARG A 138 -1.16 5.41 9.55
CA ARG A 138 -0.19 4.46 10.10
C ARG A 138 -0.87 3.16 10.44
N CYS A 139 -0.36 2.09 9.86
CA CYS A 139 -0.87 0.74 10.00
C CYS A 139 0.12 -0.11 10.80
N ALA A 140 -0.37 -0.83 11.78
CA ALA A 140 0.35 -1.90 12.45
C ALA A 140 -0.42 -3.22 12.27
N SER A 141 0.16 -4.35 12.65
CA SER A 141 -0.48 -5.65 12.46
C SER A 141 -1.86 -5.75 13.13
N ASP A 142 -2.01 -5.16 14.29
CA ASP A 142 -3.23 -5.15 15.12
C ASP A 142 -4.22 -4.05 14.73
N THR A 143 -3.75 -2.98 14.08
CA THR A 143 -4.58 -1.84 13.64
C THR A 143 -4.80 -1.79 12.12
N MET A 144 -4.44 -2.83 11.38
CA MET A 144 -4.54 -2.86 9.92
C MET A 144 -5.95 -2.53 9.42
N PHE A 145 -6.98 -3.13 10.03
CA PHE A 145 -8.36 -2.89 9.61
C PHE A 145 -8.86 -1.48 9.92
N GLU A 146 -8.46 -0.92 11.06
CA GLU A 146 -8.78 0.45 11.43
C GLU A 146 -8.11 1.45 10.46
N CYS A 147 -6.87 1.19 10.10
CA CYS A 147 -6.14 1.97 9.10
C CYS A 147 -6.82 1.90 7.72
N LEU A 148 -7.21 0.71 7.27
CA LEU A 148 -7.95 0.55 6.01
C LEU A 148 -9.30 1.26 6.04
N GLY A 149 -10.02 1.20 7.17
CA GLY A 149 -11.26 1.95 7.37
C GLY A 149 -11.06 3.45 7.22
N LEU A 150 -10.01 4.01 7.84
CA LEU A 150 -9.65 5.42 7.66
C LEU A 150 -9.36 5.76 6.20
N VAL A 151 -8.56 4.93 5.50
CA VAL A 151 -8.26 5.14 4.07
C VAL A 151 -9.54 5.10 3.23
N GLU A 152 -10.46 4.16 3.52
CA GLU A 152 -11.74 4.08 2.81
C GLU A 152 -12.62 5.29 3.03
N ASP A 153 -12.70 5.80 4.25
CA ASP A 153 -13.47 7.01 4.56
C ASP A 153 -12.91 8.22 3.81
N LEU A 154 -11.60 8.40 3.77
CA LEU A 154 -10.94 9.45 3.01
C LEU A 154 -11.22 9.34 1.50
N LEU A 155 -11.16 8.13 0.94
CA LEU A 155 -11.49 7.87 -0.47
C LEU A 155 -12.95 8.20 -0.77
N ARG A 156 -13.87 7.85 0.12
CA ARG A 156 -15.31 8.11 -0.02
C ARG A 156 -15.64 9.60 0.03
N GLU A 157 -15.05 10.33 0.98
CA GLU A 157 -15.24 11.78 1.10
C GLU A 157 -14.79 12.51 -0.16
N MET A 158 -13.61 12.19 -0.67
CA MET A 158 -13.07 12.82 -1.87
C MET A 158 -13.87 12.48 -3.13
N ASN A 159 -14.36 11.24 -3.26
CA ASN A 159 -15.21 10.87 -4.37
C ASN A 159 -16.56 11.61 -4.35
N SER A 160 -17.10 11.90 -3.18
CA SER A 160 -18.32 12.68 -3.02
C SER A 160 -18.15 14.14 -3.45
N LEU A 161 -16.96 14.71 -3.27
CA LEU A 161 -16.64 16.09 -3.68
C LEU A 161 -16.40 16.22 -5.19
N HIS A 162 -16.01 15.14 -5.88
CA HIS A 162 -15.74 15.13 -7.32
C HIS A 162 -16.95 14.70 -8.18
N THR A 163 -18.06 14.28 -7.57
CA THR A 163 -19.32 14.03 -8.29
C THR A 163 -20.08 15.33 -8.39
N PRO A 164 -20.12 16.02 -9.57
CA PRO A 164 -20.92 17.23 -9.73
C PRO A 164 -22.38 16.88 -9.46
N GLY A 165 -23.01 17.63 -8.57
CA GLY A 165 -24.40 17.42 -8.17
C GLY A 165 -25.29 17.16 -9.38
N ARG A 166 -26.04 16.06 -9.36
CA ARG A 166 -27.24 15.89 -10.18
C ARG A 166 -28.15 17.07 -9.85
N VAL A 167 -28.10 18.09 -10.70
CA VAL A 167 -29.10 19.16 -10.71
C VAL A 167 -30.45 18.48 -10.91
N ASN A 168 -31.24 18.38 -9.84
CA ASN A 168 -32.65 18.07 -9.93
C ASN A 168 -33.30 19.11 -10.83
N LYS A 169 -33.53 18.80 -12.09
CA LYS A 169 -34.49 19.48 -12.92
C LYS A 169 -35.87 19.02 -12.47
N SER A 170 -36.38 19.69 -11.43
CA SER A 170 -37.82 19.74 -11.17
C SER A 170 -38.31 20.99 -11.86
N GLY A 171 -39.07 20.81 -12.91
CA GLY A 171 -39.83 21.80 -13.63
C GLY A 171 -40.97 21.12 -14.34
#